data_f94bea00fb45de25c0a83df894b2d016
#
_entry.id   f94bea00fb45de25c0a83df894b2d016
#
_cell.length_a   1.000
_cell.length_b   1.000
_cell.length_c   1.000
_cell.angle_alpha   90.00
_cell.angle_beta   90.00
_cell.angle_gamma   90.00
#
_symmetry.space_group_name_H-M   'P 1'
#
loop_
_entity.id
_entity.type
_entity.pdbx_description
1 polymer ?
#
loop_
_entity_poly.entity_id
_entity_poly.type
_entity_poly.pdbx_seq_one_letter_code
_entity_poly.pdbx_strand_id
1 'polypeptide(L)'
;MTYWRSIFLVLLGACSYGVLSIFMKHAFQLGFTPFEMSGSQLIFGGLIMTAMAIFFSKQRFSFKYLLLLAPASLMMASTSLFYHQAVSRVSASLAIVLLFQFTWIGVLLEAIVDRKWPTAEKWVSLAMLGAGTVLASGLSESGIQSVDMVGLIFGLMSGATFALVIFFSGRILPGMDPYLRSAISISMAALMLSIVYPPTFLVNGQLLQGLLPLGLLVAIFGSVIPIFCLAVGVPRIGNGLATILSAVELPTVVLLSNFVLQETVSLPQWGGVFMILAAICVPQVKWRKLFSPSHALEQERM
;
A
#
# COMPACT_ATOMS: atom_id res chain seq x y z
N MET A 1 4.61 13.30 18.05
CA MET A 1 5.41 12.43 17.17
C MET A 1 6.13 13.32 16.16
N THR A 2 7.42 13.09 15.91
CA THR A 2 8.22 13.89 14.97
C THR A 2 7.91 13.51 13.53
N TYR A 3 8.08 14.44 12.57
CA TYR A 3 7.91 14.25 11.13
C TYR A 3 8.64 13.00 10.60
N TRP A 4 9.91 12.81 10.99
CA TRP A 4 10.73 11.66 10.61
C TRP A 4 10.18 10.31 11.10
N ARG A 5 9.58 10.27 12.28
CA ARG A 5 8.91 9.05 12.78
C ARG A 5 7.69 8.70 11.94
N SER A 6 6.97 9.68 11.43
CA SER A 6 5.83 9.45 10.54
C SER A 6 6.25 8.92 9.17
N ILE A 7 7.36 9.43 8.60
CA ILE A 7 7.98 8.88 7.38
C ILE A 7 8.38 7.42 7.61
N PHE A 8 9.10 7.13 8.70
CA PHE A 8 9.51 5.75 9.02
C PHE A 8 8.33 4.79 9.14
N LEU A 9 7.23 5.21 9.78
CA LEU A 9 6.03 4.38 9.87
C LEU A 9 5.41 4.09 8.51
N VAL A 10 5.30 5.09 7.64
CA VAL A 10 4.75 4.87 6.29
C VAL A 10 5.65 3.92 5.49
N LEU A 11 6.97 4.08 5.57
CA LEU A 11 7.92 3.14 4.95
C LEU A 11 7.77 1.73 5.52
N LEU A 12 7.66 1.59 6.85
CA LEU A 12 7.46 0.29 7.51
C LEU A 12 6.17 -0.39 7.04
N GLY A 13 5.07 0.36 6.96
CA GLY A 13 3.80 -0.14 6.43
C GLY A 13 3.91 -0.60 4.99
N ALA A 14 4.61 0.15 4.14
CA ALA A 14 4.83 -0.20 2.75
C ALA A 14 5.75 -1.43 2.59
N CYS A 15 6.84 -1.51 3.34
CA CYS A 15 7.68 -2.72 3.38
C CYS A 15 6.88 -3.95 3.82
N SER A 16 5.94 -3.79 4.75
CA SER A 16 5.06 -4.87 5.21
C SER A 16 4.19 -5.42 4.06
N TYR A 17 3.68 -4.57 3.17
CA TYR A 17 3.00 -5.02 1.95
C TYR A 17 3.93 -5.81 1.02
N GLY A 18 5.19 -5.44 0.91
CA GLY A 18 6.18 -6.21 0.17
C GLY A 18 6.37 -7.64 0.72
N VAL A 19 6.41 -7.78 2.05
CA VAL A 19 6.46 -9.10 2.72
C VAL A 19 5.19 -9.91 2.45
N LEU A 20 4.02 -9.27 2.45
CA LEU A 20 2.74 -9.89 2.12
C LEU A 20 2.79 -10.65 0.80
N SER A 21 3.40 -10.07 -0.24
CA SER A 21 3.45 -10.65 -1.59
C SER A 21 4.08 -12.04 -1.61
N ILE A 22 5.06 -12.31 -0.73
CA ILE A 22 5.69 -13.64 -0.59
C ILE A 22 4.69 -14.67 -0.05
N PHE A 23 3.96 -14.31 1.00
CA PHE A 23 2.95 -15.20 1.59
C PHE A 23 1.79 -15.46 0.64
N MET A 24 1.38 -14.45 -0.13
CA MET A 24 0.34 -14.60 -1.15
C MET A 24 0.77 -15.57 -2.26
N LYS A 25 2.01 -15.43 -2.77
CA LYS A 25 2.54 -16.34 -3.79
C LYS A 25 2.53 -17.78 -3.29
N HIS A 26 2.99 -18.00 -2.06
CA HIS A 26 2.98 -19.32 -1.45
C HIS A 26 1.55 -19.87 -1.25
N ALA A 27 0.62 -19.05 -0.80
CA ALA A 27 -0.77 -19.46 -0.61
C ALA A 27 -1.44 -19.88 -1.93
N PHE A 28 -1.21 -19.15 -3.03
CA PHE A 28 -1.74 -19.52 -4.34
C PHE A 28 -1.11 -20.82 -4.88
N GLN A 29 0.16 -21.09 -4.61
CA GLN A 29 0.80 -22.38 -4.94
C GLN A 29 0.17 -23.55 -4.18
N LEU A 30 -0.33 -23.34 -2.96
CA LEU A 30 -1.06 -24.32 -2.17
C LEU A 30 -2.54 -24.48 -2.62
N GLY A 31 -3.00 -23.70 -3.60
CA GLY A 31 -4.34 -23.81 -4.17
C GLY A 31 -5.40 -22.95 -3.48
N PHE A 32 -5.04 -22.08 -2.56
CA PHE A 32 -5.98 -21.12 -1.97
C PHE A 32 -6.42 -20.07 -2.99
N THR A 33 -7.68 -19.68 -2.92
CA THR A 33 -8.28 -18.71 -3.86
C THR A 33 -8.02 -17.26 -3.42
N PRO A 34 -8.07 -16.29 -4.36
CA PRO A 34 -7.99 -14.86 -4.02
C PRO A 34 -9.03 -14.41 -3.00
N PHE A 35 -10.23 -15.02 -3.02
CA PHE A 35 -11.32 -14.69 -2.09
C PHE A 35 -11.02 -15.16 -0.67
N GLU A 36 -10.52 -16.37 -0.52
CA GLU A 36 -10.11 -16.93 0.78
C GLU A 36 -8.99 -16.10 1.40
N MET A 37 -8.03 -15.69 0.59
CA MET A 37 -6.91 -14.87 1.06
C MET A 37 -7.35 -13.44 1.41
N SER A 38 -8.20 -12.80 0.61
CA SER A 38 -8.75 -11.47 0.95
C SER A 38 -9.65 -11.53 2.20
N GLY A 39 -10.50 -12.55 2.27
CA GLY A 39 -11.39 -12.77 3.41
C GLY A 39 -10.62 -13.00 4.70
N SER A 40 -9.65 -13.91 4.69
CA SER A 40 -8.81 -14.22 5.87
C SER A 40 -7.97 -13.00 6.29
N GLN A 41 -7.39 -12.29 5.33
CA GLN A 41 -6.64 -11.06 5.59
C GLN A 41 -7.45 -10.02 6.37
N LEU A 42 -8.67 -9.73 5.90
CA LEU A 42 -9.49 -8.69 6.50
C LEU A 42 -10.18 -9.16 7.80
N ILE A 43 -10.66 -10.41 7.85
CA ILE A 43 -11.32 -10.95 9.04
C ILE A 43 -10.33 -11.07 10.20
N PHE A 44 -9.18 -11.75 9.99
CA PHE A 44 -8.19 -11.88 11.06
C PHE A 44 -7.53 -10.55 11.39
N GLY A 45 -7.28 -9.69 10.39
CA GLY A 45 -6.79 -8.33 10.62
C GLY A 45 -7.74 -7.49 11.45
N GLY A 46 -9.04 -7.57 11.17
CA GLY A 46 -10.09 -6.90 11.94
C GLY A 46 -10.17 -7.41 13.39
N LEU A 47 -10.10 -8.73 13.59
CA LEU A 47 -10.08 -9.33 14.93
C LEU A 47 -8.85 -8.88 15.74
N ILE A 48 -7.66 -8.95 15.15
CA ILE A 48 -6.40 -8.53 15.80
C ILE A 48 -6.47 -7.04 16.16
N MET A 49 -6.86 -6.17 15.21
CA MET A 49 -6.93 -4.74 15.46
C MET A 49 -8.03 -4.37 16.45
N THR A 50 -9.16 -5.10 16.47
CA THR A 50 -10.21 -4.89 17.46
C THR A 50 -9.72 -5.28 18.85
N ALA A 51 -9.02 -6.40 19.00
CA ALA A 51 -8.38 -6.77 20.26
C ALA A 51 -7.38 -5.70 20.70
N MET A 52 -6.48 -5.24 19.78
CA MET A 52 -5.55 -4.16 20.10
C MET A 52 -6.27 -2.86 20.49
N ALA A 53 -7.38 -2.50 19.85
CA ALA A 53 -8.15 -1.32 20.19
C ALA A 53 -8.79 -1.44 21.60
N ILE A 54 -9.28 -2.61 21.99
CA ILE A 54 -9.82 -2.84 23.34
C ILE A 54 -8.75 -2.63 24.41
N PHE A 55 -7.53 -3.09 24.19
CA PHE A 55 -6.46 -2.99 25.19
C PHE A 55 -5.71 -1.65 25.20
N PHE A 56 -5.55 -1.00 24.05
CA PHE A 56 -4.66 0.14 23.89
C PHE A 56 -5.36 1.46 23.55
N SER A 57 -6.60 1.42 23.02
CA SER A 57 -7.34 2.65 22.70
C SER A 57 -7.93 3.28 23.97
N LYS A 58 -7.72 4.59 24.10
CA LYS A 58 -8.33 5.41 25.14
C LYS A 58 -9.63 6.06 24.68
N GLN A 59 -9.94 5.99 23.39
CA GLN A 59 -11.11 6.62 22.82
C GLN A 59 -12.31 5.67 22.83
N ARG A 60 -13.47 6.17 23.24
CA ARG A 60 -14.71 5.38 23.25
C ARG A 60 -15.25 5.21 21.85
N PHE A 61 -15.77 4.03 21.57
CA PHE A 61 -16.46 3.73 20.32
C PHE A 61 -17.73 4.59 20.17
N SER A 62 -17.99 5.06 18.94
CA SER A 62 -19.23 5.73 18.57
C SER A 62 -19.69 5.24 17.19
N PHE A 63 -21.00 5.02 17.04
CA PHE A 63 -21.60 4.62 15.76
C PHE A 63 -21.35 5.64 14.63
N LYS A 64 -21.14 6.90 14.94
CA LYS A 64 -20.77 7.94 13.97
C LYS A 64 -19.46 7.61 13.24
N TYR A 65 -18.53 6.94 13.89
CA TYR A 65 -17.26 6.54 13.28
C TYR A 65 -17.45 5.51 12.16
N LEU A 66 -18.45 4.64 12.26
CA LEU A 66 -18.77 3.68 11.20
C LEU A 66 -19.16 4.41 9.92
N LEU A 67 -20.07 5.38 9.99
CA LEU A 67 -20.49 6.14 8.82
C LEU A 67 -19.34 6.95 8.21
N LEU A 68 -18.53 7.60 9.05
CA LEU A 68 -17.43 8.43 8.57
C LEU A 68 -16.30 7.61 7.95
N LEU A 69 -16.00 6.42 8.49
CA LEU A 69 -14.96 5.54 7.98
C LEU A 69 -15.45 4.58 6.87
N ALA A 70 -16.75 4.51 6.61
CA ALA A 70 -17.31 3.63 5.59
C ALA A 70 -16.67 3.80 4.20
N PRO A 71 -16.43 5.01 3.67
CA PRO A 71 -15.78 5.17 2.38
C PRO A 71 -14.36 4.60 2.36
N ALA A 72 -13.57 4.83 3.42
CA ALA A 72 -12.22 4.31 3.52
C ALA A 72 -12.22 2.77 3.61
N SER A 73 -13.14 2.21 4.38
CA SER A 73 -13.31 0.76 4.55
C SER A 73 -13.74 0.08 3.24
N LEU A 74 -14.65 0.71 2.49
CA LEU A 74 -15.09 0.22 1.19
C LEU A 74 -13.92 0.20 0.18
N MET A 75 -13.13 1.28 0.13
CA MET A 75 -11.94 1.32 -0.73
C MET A 75 -10.92 0.25 -0.34
N MET A 76 -10.75 -0.01 0.95
CA MET A 76 -9.84 -1.05 1.44
C MET A 76 -10.30 -2.46 1.04
N ALA A 77 -11.58 -2.77 1.22
CA ALA A 77 -12.17 -4.05 0.77
C ALA A 77 -12.03 -4.21 -0.75
N SER A 78 -12.34 -3.16 -1.51
CA SER A 78 -12.22 -3.12 -2.96
C SER A 78 -10.78 -3.32 -3.43
N THR A 79 -9.82 -2.66 -2.80
CA THR A 79 -8.39 -2.81 -3.14
C THR A 79 -7.94 -4.25 -2.95
N SER A 80 -8.25 -4.86 -1.80
CA SER A 80 -7.89 -6.25 -1.53
C SER A 80 -8.49 -7.19 -2.58
N LEU A 81 -9.78 -7.04 -2.85
CA LEU A 81 -10.48 -7.87 -3.83
C LEU A 81 -9.91 -7.70 -5.24
N PHE A 82 -9.81 -6.46 -5.71
CA PHE A 82 -9.37 -6.17 -7.08
C PHE A 82 -7.92 -6.58 -7.31
N TYR A 83 -7.04 -6.34 -6.36
CA TYR A 83 -5.65 -6.75 -6.47
C TYR A 83 -5.51 -8.28 -6.55
N HIS A 84 -6.18 -9.03 -5.68
CA HIS A 84 -6.11 -10.48 -5.71
C HIS A 84 -6.75 -11.07 -6.98
N GLN A 85 -7.82 -10.46 -7.50
CA GLN A 85 -8.41 -10.82 -8.80
C GLN A 85 -7.47 -10.53 -9.96
N ALA A 86 -6.72 -9.43 -9.91
CA ALA A 86 -5.72 -9.13 -10.93
C ALA A 86 -4.60 -10.18 -10.90
N VAL A 87 -4.01 -10.45 -9.73
CA VAL A 87 -2.91 -11.44 -9.57
C VAL A 87 -3.33 -12.84 -10.02
N SER A 88 -4.60 -13.22 -9.92
CA SER A 88 -5.08 -14.51 -10.39
C SER A 88 -5.25 -14.62 -11.91
N ARG A 89 -5.22 -13.49 -12.64
CA ARG A 89 -5.50 -13.41 -14.08
C ARG A 89 -4.34 -12.95 -14.93
N VAL A 90 -3.47 -12.10 -14.39
CA VAL A 90 -2.29 -11.60 -15.08
C VAL A 90 -1.04 -11.97 -14.28
N SER A 91 0.15 -11.81 -14.90
CA SER A 91 1.41 -12.05 -14.18
C SER A 91 1.51 -11.15 -12.95
N ALA A 92 2.14 -11.63 -11.90
CA ALA A 92 2.35 -10.87 -10.66
C ALA A 92 3.06 -9.54 -10.94
N SER A 93 4.04 -9.53 -11.85
CA SER A 93 4.75 -8.33 -12.30
C SER A 93 3.83 -7.30 -12.94
N LEU A 94 2.88 -7.73 -13.80
CA LEU A 94 1.92 -6.82 -14.41
C LEU A 94 0.90 -6.31 -13.38
N ALA A 95 0.40 -7.19 -12.51
CA ALA A 95 -0.52 -6.79 -11.44
C ALA A 95 0.09 -5.72 -10.52
N ILE A 96 1.37 -5.84 -10.17
CA ILE A 96 2.11 -4.85 -9.39
C ILE A 96 2.22 -3.52 -10.15
N VAL A 97 2.60 -3.53 -11.44
CA VAL A 97 2.66 -2.29 -12.25
C VAL A 97 1.31 -1.58 -12.30
N LEU A 98 0.22 -2.35 -12.43
CA LEU A 98 -1.13 -1.81 -12.44
C LEU A 98 -1.53 -1.24 -11.06
N LEU A 99 -1.21 -1.93 -9.97
CA LEU A 99 -1.41 -1.41 -8.62
C LEU A 99 -0.65 -0.10 -8.43
N PHE A 100 0.61 -0.02 -8.89
CA PHE A 100 1.46 1.16 -8.72
C PHE A 100 0.97 2.42 -9.42
N GLN A 101 -0.09 2.33 -10.23
CA GLN A 101 -0.81 3.51 -10.70
C GLN A 101 -1.35 4.35 -9.54
N PHE A 102 -1.48 3.79 -8.32
CA PHE A 102 -1.85 4.56 -7.13
C PHE A 102 -0.91 5.74 -6.85
N THR A 103 0.35 5.68 -7.29
CA THR A 103 1.35 6.72 -6.99
C THR A 103 0.99 8.07 -7.61
N TRP A 104 0.73 8.10 -8.92
CA TRP A 104 0.34 9.34 -9.59
C TRP A 104 -1.12 9.71 -9.30
N ILE A 105 -2.02 8.72 -9.18
CA ILE A 105 -3.42 8.96 -8.82
C ILE A 105 -3.50 9.64 -7.45
N GLY A 106 -2.76 9.17 -6.44
CA GLY A 106 -2.74 9.73 -5.09
C GLY A 106 -2.22 11.18 -5.06
N VAL A 107 -1.15 11.47 -5.82
CA VAL A 107 -0.60 12.83 -5.93
C VAL A 107 -1.58 13.76 -6.65
N LEU A 108 -2.24 13.30 -7.71
CA LEU A 108 -3.26 14.08 -8.42
C LEU A 108 -4.51 14.30 -7.57
N LEU A 109 -4.98 13.30 -6.82
CA LEU A 109 -6.09 13.46 -5.88
C LEU A 109 -5.79 14.56 -4.85
N GLU A 110 -4.58 14.56 -4.27
CA GLU A 110 -4.16 15.61 -3.34
C GLU A 110 -4.20 16.97 -4.05
N ALA A 111 -3.64 17.08 -5.26
CA ALA A 111 -3.58 18.32 -6.01
C ALA A 111 -4.96 18.89 -6.34
N ILE A 112 -5.89 18.04 -6.78
CA ILE A 112 -7.25 18.44 -7.15
C ILE A 112 -8.02 18.92 -5.92
N VAL A 113 -7.98 18.15 -4.82
CA VAL A 113 -8.77 18.47 -3.62
C VAL A 113 -8.20 19.68 -2.88
N ASP A 114 -6.87 19.81 -2.79
CA ASP A 114 -6.21 20.94 -2.13
C ASP A 114 -6.06 22.15 -3.04
N ARG A 115 -6.44 22.02 -4.32
CA ARG A 115 -6.30 23.05 -5.36
C ARG A 115 -4.85 23.58 -5.44
N LYS A 116 -3.87 22.69 -5.26
CA LYS A 116 -2.45 23.02 -5.32
C LYS A 116 -1.74 22.02 -6.23
N TRP A 117 -1.21 22.52 -7.33
CA TRP A 117 -0.45 21.67 -8.24
C TRP A 117 0.78 21.07 -7.55
N PRO A 118 1.15 19.82 -7.90
CA PRO A 118 2.35 19.18 -7.39
C PRO A 118 3.60 20.01 -7.73
N THR A 119 4.55 20.04 -6.80
CA THR A 119 5.85 20.70 -7.04
C THR A 119 6.64 19.96 -8.12
N ALA A 120 7.62 20.64 -8.71
CA ALA A 120 8.49 20.05 -9.74
C ALA A 120 9.17 18.74 -9.21
N GLU A 121 9.54 18.74 -7.95
CA GLU A 121 10.15 17.57 -7.29
C GLU A 121 9.20 16.38 -7.27
N LYS A 122 7.91 16.59 -7.00
CA LYS A 122 6.90 15.52 -7.05
C LYS A 122 6.74 14.98 -8.47
N TRP A 123 6.75 15.83 -9.50
CA TRP A 123 6.68 15.40 -10.90
C TRP A 123 7.89 14.58 -11.32
N VAL A 124 9.10 15.03 -10.97
CA VAL A 124 10.33 14.27 -11.23
C VAL A 124 10.28 12.92 -10.53
N SER A 125 9.88 12.89 -9.24
CA SER A 125 9.71 11.66 -8.49
C SER A 125 8.71 10.70 -9.18
N LEU A 126 7.55 11.19 -9.63
CA LEU A 126 6.56 10.36 -10.32
C LEU A 126 7.08 9.77 -11.63
N ALA A 127 7.80 10.56 -12.42
CA ALA A 127 8.42 10.07 -13.66
C ALA A 127 9.46 8.96 -13.38
N MET A 128 10.31 9.17 -12.37
CA MET A 128 11.29 8.17 -11.93
C MET A 128 10.60 6.91 -11.36
N LEU A 129 9.53 7.07 -10.57
CA LEU A 129 8.76 5.94 -10.05
C LEU A 129 8.14 5.13 -11.19
N GLY A 130 7.54 5.77 -12.18
CA GLY A 130 6.94 5.09 -13.34
C GLY A 130 7.98 4.28 -14.12
N ALA A 131 9.09 4.90 -14.49
CA ALA A 131 10.17 4.21 -15.20
C ALA A 131 10.80 3.09 -14.35
N GLY A 132 11.09 3.36 -13.08
CA GLY A 132 11.64 2.39 -12.14
C GLY A 132 10.72 1.20 -11.92
N THR A 133 9.39 1.42 -11.85
CA THR A 133 8.41 0.35 -11.69
C THR A 133 8.40 -0.61 -12.89
N VAL A 134 8.42 -0.07 -14.11
CA VAL A 134 8.48 -0.89 -15.33
C VAL A 134 9.75 -1.73 -15.37
N LEU A 135 10.90 -1.13 -15.05
CA LEU A 135 12.18 -1.86 -15.00
C LEU A 135 12.20 -2.92 -13.89
N ALA A 136 11.80 -2.56 -12.67
CA ALA A 136 11.85 -3.46 -11.51
C ALA A 136 10.87 -4.63 -11.61
N SER A 137 9.78 -4.48 -12.37
CA SER A 137 8.80 -5.56 -12.57
C SER A 137 9.27 -6.68 -13.51
N GLY A 138 10.35 -6.48 -14.26
CA GLY A 138 10.85 -7.43 -15.28
C GLY A 138 9.95 -7.57 -16.51
N LEU A 139 8.94 -6.70 -16.68
CA LEU A 139 8.05 -6.74 -17.85
C LEU A 139 8.76 -6.55 -19.18
N SER A 140 9.88 -5.82 -19.18
CA SER A 140 10.71 -5.62 -20.37
C SER A 140 11.33 -6.91 -20.90
N GLU A 141 11.47 -7.93 -20.06
CA GLU A 141 12.13 -9.21 -20.40
C GLU A 141 11.12 -10.31 -20.73
N SER A 142 9.96 -10.33 -20.04
CA SER A 142 8.96 -11.39 -20.20
C SER A 142 8.01 -11.20 -21.38
N GLY A 143 7.98 -10.02 -22.00
CA GLY A 143 7.06 -9.67 -23.07
C GLY A 143 5.59 -9.61 -22.62
N ILE A 144 4.78 -8.84 -23.34
CA ILE A 144 3.31 -8.80 -23.13
C ILE A 144 2.70 -9.88 -24.04
N GLN A 145 2.66 -11.12 -23.56
CA GLN A 145 1.85 -12.17 -24.18
C GLN A 145 0.37 -11.90 -23.87
N SER A 146 -0.56 -12.51 -24.63
CA SER A 146 -2.00 -12.24 -24.56
C SER A 146 -2.53 -11.90 -23.14
N VAL A 147 -2.77 -10.60 -22.90
CA VAL A 147 -3.12 -10.10 -21.59
C VAL A 147 -4.62 -10.21 -21.38
N ASP A 148 -5.06 -10.83 -20.29
CA ASP A 148 -6.47 -10.85 -19.90
C ASP A 148 -6.94 -9.43 -19.57
N MET A 149 -7.86 -8.91 -20.40
CA MET A 149 -8.40 -7.55 -20.27
C MET A 149 -9.12 -7.35 -18.93
N VAL A 150 -9.75 -8.40 -18.40
CA VAL A 150 -10.44 -8.38 -17.09
C VAL A 150 -9.41 -8.21 -15.96
N GLY A 151 -8.29 -8.91 -16.06
CA GLY A 151 -7.17 -8.76 -15.12
C GLY A 151 -6.55 -7.36 -15.15
N LEU A 152 -6.42 -6.74 -16.35
CA LEU A 152 -5.98 -5.34 -16.48
C LEU A 152 -6.92 -4.37 -15.77
N ILE A 153 -8.23 -4.50 -16.00
CA ILE A 153 -9.24 -3.64 -15.37
C ILE A 153 -9.17 -3.77 -13.85
N PHE A 154 -9.14 -4.99 -13.31
CA PHE A 154 -9.01 -5.19 -11.87
C PHE A 154 -7.70 -4.62 -11.31
N GLY A 155 -6.60 -4.76 -12.01
CA GLY A 155 -5.32 -4.17 -11.61
C GLY A 155 -5.37 -2.63 -11.53
N LEU A 156 -5.91 -1.96 -12.54
CA LEU A 156 -6.10 -0.50 -12.53
C LEU A 156 -7.06 -0.06 -11.43
N MET A 157 -8.18 -0.77 -11.24
CA MET A 157 -9.13 -0.49 -10.16
C MET A 157 -8.49 -0.66 -8.78
N SER A 158 -7.61 -1.64 -8.60
CA SER A 158 -6.87 -1.82 -7.35
C SER A 158 -5.97 -0.62 -7.06
N GLY A 159 -5.25 -0.11 -8.07
CA GLY A 159 -4.43 1.10 -7.95
C GLY A 159 -5.25 2.34 -7.58
N ALA A 160 -6.39 2.54 -8.25
CA ALA A 160 -7.28 3.67 -7.95
C ALA A 160 -7.87 3.59 -6.53
N THR A 161 -8.35 2.42 -6.12
CA THR A 161 -8.90 2.24 -4.76
C THR A 161 -7.82 2.34 -3.69
N PHE A 162 -6.61 1.87 -3.93
CA PHE A 162 -5.50 2.01 -2.98
C PHE A 162 -5.06 3.46 -2.81
N ALA A 163 -5.03 4.25 -3.89
CA ALA A 163 -4.81 5.71 -3.80
C ALA A 163 -5.85 6.37 -2.88
N LEU A 164 -7.12 5.96 -2.97
CA LEU A 164 -8.20 6.44 -2.10
C LEU A 164 -8.03 5.97 -0.65
N VAL A 165 -7.54 4.76 -0.39
CA VAL A 165 -7.20 4.30 0.98
C VAL A 165 -6.19 5.24 1.62
N ILE A 166 -5.09 5.54 0.92
CA ILE A 166 -4.07 6.46 1.42
C ILE A 166 -4.65 7.87 1.60
N PHE A 167 -5.42 8.35 0.64
CA PHE A 167 -6.05 9.67 0.67
C PHE A 167 -7.00 9.82 1.87
N PHE A 168 -7.89 8.86 2.11
CA PHE A 168 -8.80 8.88 3.25
C PHE A 168 -8.07 8.69 4.58
N SER A 169 -6.96 7.96 4.60
CA SER A 169 -6.10 7.82 5.78
C SER A 169 -5.53 9.14 6.27
N GLY A 170 -5.30 10.11 5.38
CA GLY A 170 -4.83 11.43 5.76
C GLY A 170 -5.93 12.41 6.20
N ARG A 171 -7.18 12.19 5.75
CA ARG A 171 -8.25 13.21 5.83
C ARG A 171 -9.42 12.85 6.71
N ILE A 172 -9.81 11.58 6.76
CA ILE A 172 -10.95 11.14 7.57
C ILE A 172 -10.50 10.96 9.01
N LEU A 173 -11.06 11.76 9.93
CA LEU A 173 -10.79 11.69 11.37
C LEU A 173 -9.30 11.64 11.73
N PRO A 174 -8.46 12.59 11.29
CA PRO A 174 -7.01 12.54 11.50
C PRO A 174 -6.60 12.60 12.99
N GLY A 175 -7.47 13.11 13.87
CA GLY A 175 -7.27 13.17 15.33
C GLY A 175 -7.81 11.97 16.09
N MET A 176 -8.41 10.98 15.41
CA MET A 176 -8.91 9.77 16.04
C MET A 176 -7.76 8.87 16.48
N ASP A 177 -7.99 8.14 17.59
CA ASP A 177 -7.05 7.15 18.08
C ASP A 177 -6.74 6.11 16.98
N PRO A 178 -5.46 5.88 16.63
CA PRO A 178 -5.08 5.01 15.50
C PRO A 178 -5.53 3.56 15.67
N TYR A 179 -5.52 3.03 16.89
CA TYR A 179 -5.96 1.66 17.16
C TYR A 179 -7.45 1.50 16.85
N LEU A 180 -8.28 2.40 17.40
CA LEU A 180 -9.73 2.36 17.19
C LEU A 180 -10.09 2.62 15.73
N ARG A 181 -9.40 3.57 15.07
CA ARG A 181 -9.60 3.89 13.66
C ARG A 181 -9.28 2.69 12.77
N SER A 182 -8.12 2.06 12.94
CA SER A 182 -7.72 0.90 12.15
C SER A 182 -8.62 -0.30 12.40
N ALA A 183 -9.00 -0.54 13.68
CA ALA A 183 -9.94 -1.61 14.04
C ALA A 183 -11.27 -1.45 13.30
N ILE A 184 -11.88 -0.26 13.37
CA ILE A 184 -13.15 0.01 12.68
C ILE A 184 -12.98 -0.15 11.15
N SER A 185 -11.93 0.43 10.57
CA SER A 185 -11.73 0.40 9.12
C SER A 185 -11.56 -1.02 8.58
N ILE A 186 -10.72 -1.83 9.24
CA ILE A 186 -10.46 -3.21 8.79
C ILE A 186 -11.68 -4.09 9.03
N SER A 187 -12.34 -3.99 10.21
CA SER A 187 -13.52 -4.81 10.52
C SER A 187 -14.70 -4.48 9.61
N MET A 188 -14.91 -3.21 9.27
CA MET A 188 -15.92 -2.83 8.29
C MET A 188 -15.57 -3.31 6.88
N ALA A 189 -14.30 -3.25 6.48
CA ALA A 189 -13.88 -3.80 5.20
C ALA A 189 -14.10 -5.30 5.14
N ALA A 190 -13.81 -6.04 6.22
CA ALA A 190 -14.10 -7.46 6.34
C ALA A 190 -15.60 -7.75 6.20
N LEU A 191 -16.43 -6.97 6.88
CA LEU A 191 -17.89 -7.11 6.81
C LEU A 191 -18.40 -6.86 5.39
N MET A 192 -17.97 -5.77 4.75
CA MET A 192 -18.36 -5.43 3.39
C MET A 192 -17.94 -6.50 2.38
N LEU A 193 -16.72 -7.03 2.51
CA LEU A 193 -16.27 -8.13 1.66
C LEU A 193 -17.09 -9.40 1.90
N SER A 194 -17.42 -9.71 3.16
CA SER A 194 -18.18 -10.90 3.54
C SER A 194 -19.64 -10.88 3.05
N ILE A 195 -20.21 -9.70 2.80
CA ILE A 195 -21.54 -9.57 2.17
C ILE A 195 -21.45 -9.99 0.69
N VAL A 196 -20.40 -9.62 -0.01
CA VAL A 196 -20.21 -9.96 -1.43
C VAL A 196 -19.71 -11.40 -1.58
N TYR A 197 -18.81 -11.82 -0.70
CA TYR A 197 -18.20 -13.14 -0.65
C TYR A 197 -18.30 -13.73 0.75
N PRO A 198 -19.35 -14.54 1.01
CA PRO A 198 -19.49 -15.23 2.30
C PRO A 198 -18.23 -16.03 2.64
N PRO A 199 -17.70 -15.91 3.86
CA PRO A 199 -16.44 -16.54 4.26
C PRO A 199 -16.61 -18.03 4.55
N THR A 200 -16.92 -18.81 3.51
CA THR A 200 -17.17 -20.27 3.61
C THR A 200 -15.97 -21.03 4.14
N PHE A 201 -14.76 -20.50 3.97
CA PHE A 201 -13.52 -21.07 4.50
C PHE A 201 -13.49 -21.20 6.02
N LEU A 202 -14.34 -20.45 6.74
CA LEU A 202 -14.45 -20.57 8.21
C LEU A 202 -15.15 -21.86 8.65
N VAL A 203 -15.99 -22.45 7.78
CA VAL A 203 -16.84 -23.60 8.10
C VAL A 203 -16.53 -24.85 7.29
N ASN A 204 -15.82 -24.73 6.15
CA ASN A 204 -15.54 -25.85 5.24
C ASN A 204 -14.26 -26.65 5.59
N GLY A 205 -13.63 -26.37 6.73
CA GLY A 205 -12.42 -27.07 7.21
C GLY A 205 -11.10 -26.55 6.63
N GLN A 206 -11.09 -25.64 5.67
CA GLN A 206 -9.87 -25.10 5.05
C GLN A 206 -8.94 -24.40 6.06
N LEU A 207 -9.50 -23.84 7.15
CA LEU A 207 -8.71 -23.25 8.23
C LEU A 207 -7.66 -24.23 8.79
N LEU A 208 -8.08 -25.47 9.03
CA LEU A 208 -7.21 -26.51 9.57
C LEU A 208 -6.28 -27.13 8.50
N GLN A 209 -6.58 -26.94 7.23
CA GLN A 209 -5.79 -27.41 6.09
C GLN A 209 -4.66 -26.45 5.69
N GLY A 210 -4.30 -25.49 6.56
CA GLY A 210 -3.17 -24.57 6.36
C GLY A 210 -3.55 -23.11 6.11
N LEU A 211 -4.84 -22.81 5.93
CA LEU A 211 -5.27 -21.40 5.72
C LEU A 211 -5.08 -20.55 6.98
N LEU A 212 -5.22 -21.11 8.19
CA LEU A 212 -5.13 -20.35 9.44
C LEU A 212 -3.76 -19.66 9.61
N PRO A 213 -2.61 -20.37 9.57
CA PRO A 213 -1.31 -19.72 9.73
C PRO A 213 -1.02 -18.73 8.59
N LEU A 214 -1.33 -19.05 7.34
CA LEU A 214 -1.14 -18.16 6.20
C LEU A 214 -2.06 -16.94 6.29
N GLY A 215 -3.33 -17.14 6.61
CA GLY A 215 -4.31 -16.06 6.80
C GLY A 215 -3.90 -15.10 7.92
N LEU A 216 -3.34 -15.61 9.03
CA LEU A 216 -2.81 -14.76 10.10
C LEU A 216 -1.59 -13.95 9.64
N LEU A 217 -0.65 -14.55 8.92
CA LEU A 217 0.51 -13.84 8.38
C LEU A 217 0.07 -12.76 7.39
N VAL A 218 -0.82 -13.09 6.46
CA VAL A 218 -1.38 -12.14 5.49
C VAL A 218 -2.17 -11.04 6.19
N ALA A 219 -2.89 -11.33 7.26
CA ALA A 219 -3.59 -10.32 8.06
C ALA A 219 -2.62 -9.36 8.75
N ILE A 220 -1.55 -9.87 9.37
CA ILE A 220 -0.56 -9.05 10.08
C ILE A 220 0.18 -8.15 9.09
N PHE A 221 0.75 -8.72 8.03
CA PHE A 221 1.58 -7.98 7.08
C PHE A 221 0.78 -7.20 6.05
N GLY A 222 -0.44 -7.62 5.71
CA GLY A 222 -1.28 -6.99 4.69
C GLY A 222 -2.38 -6.07 5.24
N SER A 223 -2.67 -6.11 6.54
CA SER A 223 -3.72 -5.25 7.11
C SER A 223 -3.29 -4.57 8.40
N VAL A 224 -2.87 -5.33 9.43
CA VAL A 224 -2.61 -4.78 10.77
C VAL A 224 -1.48 -3.75 10.74
N ILE A 225 -0.29 -4.14 10.30
CA ILE A 225 0.88 -3.27 10.26
C ILE A 225 0.68 -2.09 9.30
N PRO A 226 0.33 -2.32 8.00
CA PRO A 226 0.26 -1.21 7.06
C PRO A 226 -0.82 -0.19 7.41
N ILE A 227 -2.04 -0.65 7.71
CA ILE A 227 -3.18 0.25 7.98
C ILE A 227 -2.94 1.06 9.26
N PHE A 228 -2.40 0.44 10.31
CA PHE A 228 -2.01 1.16 11.52
C PHE A 228 -0.92 2.21 11.22
N CYS A 229 0.12 1.84 10.49
CA CYS A 229 1.21 2.74 10.12
C CYS A 229 0.71 3.92 9.28
N LEU A 230 -0.17 3.68 8.30
CA LEU A 230 -0.79 4.73 7.49
C LEU A 230 -1.71 5.62 8.35
N ALA A 231 -2.52 5.04 9.24
CA ALA A 231 -3.39 5.80 10.13
C ALA A 231 -2.64 6.79 11.02
N VAL A 232 -1.42 6.43 11.44
CA VAL A 232 -0.55 7.29 12.26
C VAL A 232 0.29 8.25 11.43
N GLY A 233 0.86 7.76 10.32
CA GLY A 233 1.86 8.47 9.53
C GLY A 233 1.29 9.50 8.57
N VAL A 234 0.29 9.11 7.76
CA VAL A 234 -0.24 9.91 6.64
C VAL A 234 -0.79 11.27 7.08
N PRO A 235 -1.55 11.41 8.18
CA PRO A 235 -2.07 12.70 8.62
C PRO A 235 -1.00 13.76 8.88
N ARG A 236 0.24 13.36 9.12
CA ARG A 236 1.35 14.27 9.47
C ARG A 236 2.25 14.64 8.29
N ILE A 237 2.37 13.74 7.31
CA ILE A 237 3.27 13.97 6.16
C ILE A 237 2.53 14.38 4.89
N GLY A 238 1.20 14.23 4.89
CA GLY A 238 0.34 14.49 3.73
C GLY A 238 0.24 13.30 2.78
N ASN A 239 -0.86 13.28 2.02
CA ASN A 239 -1.20 12.14 1.16
C ASN A 239 -0.20 11.93 0.01
N GLY A 240 0.18 13.00 -0.68
CA GLY A 240 1.07 12.89 -1.82
C GLY A 240 2.46 12.37 -1.46
N LEU A 241 3.01 12.77 -0.30
CA LEU A 241 4.28 12.22 0.15
C LEU A 241 4.12 10.77 0.62
N ALA A 242 3.06 10.47 1.36
CA ALA A 242 2.77 9.09 1.79
C ALA A 242 2.65 8.15 0.59
N THR A 243 1.98 8.59 -0.47
CA THR A 243 1.84 7.82 -1.71
C THR A 243 3.21 7.51 -2.35
N ILE A 244 4.10 8.52 -2.43
CA ILE A 244 5.46 8.32 -2.97
C ILE A 244 6.26 7.35 -2.09
N LEU A 245 6.21 7.52 -0.76
CA LEU A 245 6.92 6.65 0.18
C LEU A 245 6.41 5.20 0.13
N SER A 246 5.12 5.00 -0.13
CA SER A 246 4.54 3.66 -0.26
C SER A 246 5.12 2.88 -1.44
N ALA A 247 5.75 3.55 -2.41
CA ALA A 247 6.42 2.88 -3.52
C ALA A 247 7.62 2.00 -3.12
N VAL A 248 8.12 2.11 -1.87
CA VAL A 248 9.17 1.21 -1.33
C VAL A 248 8.71 -0.25 -1.25
N GLU A 249 7.42 -0.51 -1.34
CA GLU A 249 6.85 -1.86 -1.44
C GLU A 249 7.52 -2.68 -2.54
N LEU A 250 7.66 -2.12 -3.76
CA LEU A 250 8.21 -2.85 -4.89
C LEU A 250 9.70 -3.22 -4.72
N PRO A 251 10.61 -2.30 -4.34
CA PRO A 251 11.96 -2.68 -3.91
C PRO A 251 11.98 -3.79 -2.87
N THR A 252 11.08 -3.75 -1.90
CA THR A 252 10.99 -4.78 -0.86
C THR A 252 10.60 -6.14 -1.46
N VAL A 253 9.63 -6.18 -2.37
CA VAL A 253 9.24 -7.42 -3.07
C VAL A 253 10.41 -7.99 -3.86
N VAL A 254 11.11 -7.17 -4.65
CA VAL A 254 12.25 -7.64 -5.47
C VAL A 254 13.38 -8.18 -4.60
N LEU A 255 13.72 -7.49 -3.51
CA LEU A 255 14.73 -7.96 -2.56
C LEU A 255 14.34 -9.29 -1.93
N LEU A 256 13.11 -9.42 -1.45
CA LEU A 256 12.63 -10.63 -0.80
C LEU A 256 12.49 -11.79 -1.78
N SER A 257 12.05 -11.57 -3.02
CA SER A 257 12.02 -12.59 -4.07
C SER A 257 13.42 -13.15 -4.33
N ASN A 258 14.43 -12.28 -4.38
CA ASN A 258 15.81 -12.72 -4.57
C ASN A 258 16.34 -13.52 -3.37
N PHE A 259 16.19 -12.98 -2.13
CA PHE A 259 16.78 -13.61 -0.94
C PHE A 259 16.00 -14.82 -0.41
N VAL A 260 14.66 -14.75 -0.45
CA VAL A 260 13.80 -15.79 0.15
C VAL A 260 13.39 -16.85 -0.87
N LEU A 261 13.00 -16.42 -2.09
CA LEU A 261 12.55 -17.34 -3.13
C LEU A 261 13.70 -17.79 -4.05
N GLN A 262 14.93 -17.27 -3.86
CA GLN A 262 16.12 -17.57 -4.66
C GLN A 262 15.88 -17.30 -6.17
N GLU A 263 14.99 -16.32 -6.49
CA GLU A 263 14.75 -15.92 -7.86
C GLU A 263 15.90 -15.05 -8.37
N THR A 264 16.33 -15.28 -9.60
CA THR A 264 17.36 -14.45 -10.23
C THR A 264 16.76 -13.09 -10.61
N VAL A 265 17.32 -12.04 -10.06
CA VAL A 265 16.93 -10.66 -10.38
C VAL A 265 17.90 -10.11 -11.41
N SER A 266 17.40 -9.66 -12.54
CA SER A 266 18.22 -9.16 -13.65
C SER A 266 18.81 -7.76 -13.35
N LEU A 267 19.84 -7.37 -14.09
CA LEU A 267 20.44 -6.03 -13.98
C LEU A 267 19.45 -4.89 -14.23
N PRO A 268 18.56 -4.94 -15.24
CA PRO A 268 17.49 -3.93 -15.39
C PRO A 268 16.56 -3.83 -14.20
N GLN A 269 16.18 -4.96 -13.57
CA GLN A 269 15.36 -4.95 -12.37
C GLN A 269 16.05 -4.26 -11.19
N TRP A 270 17.35 -4.53 -10.97
CA TRP A 270 18.14 -3.79 -9.97
C TRP A 270 18.22 -2.29 -10.28
N GLY A 271 18.40 -1.93 -11.56
CA GLY A 271 18.33 -0.52 -12.01
C GLY A 271 16.99 0.13 -11.66
N GLY A 272 15.89 -0.58 -11.87
CA GLY A 272 14.54 -0.15 -11.49
C GLY A 272 14.39 0.06 -9.97
N VAL A 273 14.89 -0.88 -9.16
CA VAL A 273 14.90 -0.77 -7.69
C VAL A 273 15.64 0.49 -7.23
N PHE A 274 16.86 0.72 -7.74
CA PHE A 274 17.63 1.92 -7.40
C PHE A 274 16.92 3.20 -7.85
N MET A 275 16.28 3.20 -9.03
CA MET A 275 15.52 4.34 -9.52
C MET A 275 14.32 4.67 -8.63
N ILE A 276 13.58 3.67 -8.14
CA ILE A 276 12.48 3.86 -7.18
C ILE A 276 13.00 4.42 -5.86
N LEU A 277 14.06 3.86 -5.31
CA LEU A 277 14.66 4.37 -4.06
C LEU A 277 15.14 5.82 -4.20
N ALA A 278 15.77 6.16 -5.32
CA ALA A 278 16.15 7.55 -5.62
C ALA A 278 14.92 8.46 -5.74
N ALA A 279 13.88 8.03 -6.44
CA ALA A 279 12.63 8.78 -6.60
C ALA A 279 11.94 9.10 -5.26
N ILE A 280 11.96 8.17 -4.30
CA ILE A 280 11.41 8.37 -2.95
C ILE A 280 12.18 9.47 -2.19
N CYS A 281 13.48 9.62 -2.45
CA CYS A 281 14.32 10.62 -1.80
C CYS A 281 14.13 12.03 -2.41
N VAL A 282 13.75 12.15 -3.68
CA VAL A 282 13.65 13.44 -4.39
C VAL A 282 12.78 14.47 -3.65
N PRO A 283 11.56 14.18 -3.18
CA PRO A 283 10.72 15.16 -2.49
C PRO A 283 11.22 15.51 -1.08
N GLN A 284 12.16 14.72 -0.52
CA GLN A 284 12.73 14.96 0.81
C GLN A 284 13.89 15.98 0.77
N VAL A 285 14.51 16.14 -0.38
CA VAL A 285 15.61 17.08 -0.58
C VAL A 285 15.04 18.48 -0.75
N LYS A 286 15.43 19.41 0.10
CA LYS A 286 15.06 20.82 -0.03
C LYS A 286 15.87 21.49 -1.15
N TRP A 287 15.53 21.23 -2.39
CA TRP A 287 16.22 21.75 -3.60
C TRP A 287 16.36 23.28 -3.59
N ARG A 288 15.40 24.02 -3.01
CA ARG A 288 15.48 25.48 -2.88
C ARG A 288 16.70 25.98 -2.10
N LYS A 289 17.25 25.18 -1.17
CA LYS A 289 18.47 25.58 -0.44
C LYS A 289 19.75 25.31 -1.24
N LEU A 290 19.73 24.37 -2.16
CA LEU A 290 20.89 24.01 -2.99
C LEU A 290 21.08 24.96 -4.19
N PHE A 291 20.00 25.59 -4.69
CA PHE A 291 20.02 26.47 -5.85
C PHE A 291 19.65 27.92 -5.56
N SER A 292 19.59 28.32 -4.27
CA SER A 292 19.40 29.74 -3.91
C SER A 292 20.74 30.49 -4.00
N PRO A 293 20.88 31.51 -4.87
CA PRO A 293 22.13 32.26 -5.03
C PRO A 293 22.51 33.11 -3.83
N SER A 294 21.73 33.12 -2.73
CA SER A 294 21.90 34.04 -1.60
C SER A 294 23.05 33.75 -0.65
N HIS A 295 23.73 32.62 -0.74
CA HIS A 295 24.89 32.35 0.11
C HIS A 295 26.25 32.77 -0.48
N ALA A 296 26.30 33.09 -1.77
CA ALA A 296 27.56 33.59 -2.35
C ALA A 296 27.81 35.08 -2.08
N LEU A 297 26.75 35.85 -1.79
CA LEU A 297 26.90 37.31 -1.59
C LEU A 297 27.02 37.75 -0.13
N GLU A 298 26.81 36.87 0.84
CA GLU A 298 27.03 37.18 2.25
C GLU A 298 28.49 36.89 2.75
N GLN A 299 29.21 36.03 2.03
CA GLN A 299 30.64 35.77 2.36
C GLN A 299 31.59 36.81 1.76
N GLU A 300 31.16 37.61 0.79
CA GLU A 300 31.98 38.72 0.25
C GLU A 300 31.80 40.05 1.03
N ARG A 301 30.96 40.09 2.06
CA ARG A 301 30.74 41.30 2.90
C ARG A 301 31.24 41.20 4.33
N MET A 302 31.98 40.15 4.67
CA MET A 302 32.76 40.06 5.92
C MET A 302 34.23 39.96 5.62
#